data_e90c3efe486974c7cbe33746f2f6588d
#
_entry.id   e90c3efe486974c7cbe33746f2f6588d
#
_cell.length_a   1.000
_cell.length_b   1.000
_cell.length_c   1.000
_cell.angle_alpha   90.00
_cell.angle_beta   90.00
_cell.angle_gamma   90.00
#
_symmetry.space_group_name_H-M   'P 1'
#
loop_
_entity.id
_entity.type
_entity.pdbx_description
1 polymer ?
#
loop_
_entity_poly.entity_id
_entity_poly.type
_entity_poly.pdbx_seq_one_letter_code
_entity_poly.pdbx_strand_id
1 'polypeptide(L)'
;YKYADPSELIDIARQKGEAPLIVVLDNITDPRNLGAAVRSTAAFGGHGVVIPERRSASMTAVAWRTSAGTAARLRVARATNLTRTIQAYAKAGCQIVGLDAGGDATLDNYDGTGPVVVVVGSEGKGISRLVSENCDTIMSIPMASDVESLNASVACGVVLSEFARQRRLKAQ
;
A
#
# COMPACT_ATOMS: atom_id res chain seq x y z
N TYR A 1 14.20 -13.50 6.72
CA TYR A 1 12.91 -12.92 7.11
C TYR A 1 11.76 -13.87 6.76
N LYS A 2 10.81 -14.00 7.65
CA LYS A 2 9.65 -14.86 7.44
C LYS A 2 8.45 -14.04 6.96
N TYR A 3 8.10 -14.19 5.68
CA TYR A 3 6.97 -13.49 5.09
C TYR A 3 5.64 -14.10 5.52
N ALA A 4 4.62 -13.25 5.63
CA ALA A 4 3.24 -13.68 5.83
C ALA A 4 2.61 -14.10 4.49
N ASP A 5 1.50 -14.81 4.57
CA ASP A 5 0.59 -14.98 3.43
C ASP A 5 -0.29 -13.71 3.34
N PRO A 6 -0.60 -13.22 2.13
CA PRO A 6 -1.43 -12.03 2.00
C PRO A 6 -2.77 -12.10 2.73
N SER A 7 -3.38 -13.27 2.85
CA SER A 7 -4.65 -13.43 3.57
C SER A 7 -4.53 -13.16 5.06
N GLU A 8 -3.35 -13.35 5.64
CA GLU A 8 -3.13 -13.06 7.06
C GLU A 8 -3.32 -11.59 7.40
N LEU A 9 -3.08 -10.69 6.45
CA LEU A 9 -3.20 -9.25 6.69
C LEU A 9 -4.66 -8.84 6.94
N ILE A 10 -5.59 -9.46 6.25
CA ILE A 10 -7.03 -9.28 6.52
C ILE A 10 -7.37 -9.77 7.93
N ASP A 11 -6.85 -10.93 8.30
CA ASP A 11 -7.11 -11.51 9.62
C ASP A 11 -6.59 -10.62 10.75
N ILE A 12 -5.41 -10.03 10.56
CA ILE A 12 -4.83 -9.09 11.53
C ILE A 12 -5.76 -7.90 11.76
N ALA A 13 -6.28 -7.31 10.68
CA ALA A 13 -7.21 -6.18 10.79
C ALA A 13 -8.50 -6.59 11.53
N ARG A 14 -9.07 -7.73 11.16
CA ARG A 14 -10.30 -8.24 11.79
C ARG A 14 -10.12 -8.54 13.27
N GLN A 15 -8.98 -9.10 13.66
CA GLN A 15 -8.67 -9.37 15.07
C GLN A 15 -8.58 -8.08 15.89
N LYS A 16 -8.14 -6.98 15.26
CA LYS A 16 -8.10 -5.66 15.91
C LYS A 16 -9.44 -4.93 15.86
N GLY A 17 -10.44 -5.48 15.19
CA GLY A 17 -11.72 -4.81 15.00
C GLY A 17 -11.62 -3.57 14.12
N GLU A 18 -10.65 -3.54 13.22
CA GLU A 18 -10.38 -2.40 12.34
C GLU A 18 -10.67 -2.74 10.90
N ALA A 19 -11.05 -1.74 10.10
CA ALA A 19 -11.17 -1.91 8.66
C ALA A 19 -9.77 -2.13 8.07
N PRO A 20 -9.56 -3.16 7.23
CA PRO A 20 -8.26 -3.39 6.63
C PRO A 20 -7.70 -2.18 5.90
N LEU A 21 -6.41 -1.93 6.10
CA LEU A 21 -5.62 -0.94 5.38
C LEU A 21 -4.32 -1.62 4.99
N ILE A 22 -4.20 -2.00 3.73
CA ILE A 22 -3.10 -2.81 3.22
C ILE A 22 -2.45 -2.08 2.06
N VAL A 23 -1.13 -2.12 2.01
CA VAL A 23 -0.35 -1.53 0.92
C VAL A 23 0.19 -2.65 0.04
N VAL A 24 0.00 -2.52 -1.27
CA VAL A 24 0.57 -3.42 -2.28
C VAL A 24 1.59 -2.64 -3.09
N LEU A 25 2.82 -3.13 -3.14
CA LEU A 25 3.90 -2.51 -3.91
C LEU A 25 4.12 -3.27 -5.21
N ASP A 26 3.99 -2.55 -6.32
CA ASP A 26 4.19 -3.11 -7.65
C ASP A 26 5.37 -2.42 -8.34
N ASN A 27 6.27 -3.20 -8.92
CA ASN A 27 7.48 -2.69 -9.58
C ASN A 27 8.44 -1.91 -8.64
N ILE A 28 8.38 -2.13 -7.35
CA ILE A 28 9.30 -1.51 -6.39
C ILE A 28 10.50 -2.45 -6.20
N THR A 29 11.66 -2.03 -6.66
CA THR A 29 12.88 -2.84 -6.62
C THR A 29 13.93 -2.32 -5.64
N ASP A 30 13.79 -1.08 -5.17
CA ASP A 30 14.73 -0.49 -4.22
C ASP A 30 14.35 -0.90 -2.78
N PRO A 31 15.25 -1.59 -2.06
CA PRO A 31 14.98 -1.98 -0.67
C PRO A 31 14.69 -0.79 0.26
N ARG A 32 15.22 0.40 -0.05
CA ARG A 32 14.96 1.60 0.76
C ARG A 32 13.51 2.04 0.63
N ASN A 33 12.94 1.96 -0.57
CA ASN A 33 11.53 2.26 -0.79
C ASN A 33 10.64 1.25 -0.08
N LEU A 34 10.99 -0.03 -0.13
CA LEU A 34 10.27 -1.05 0.63
C LEU A 34 10.29 -0.76 2.13
N GLY A 35 11.46 -0.51 2.68
CA GLY A 35 11.60 -0.21 4.12
C GLY A 35 10.82 1.04 4.53
N ALA A 36 10.87 2.10 3.72
CA ALA A 36 10.13 3.33 3.99
C ALA A 36 8.62 3.12 3.92
N ALA A 37 8.13 2.32 2.96
CA ALA A 37 6.71 1.98 2.87
C ALA A 37 6.25 1.18 4.09
N VAL A 38 7.05 0.23 4.55
CA VAL A 38 6.76 -0.55 5.76
C VAL A 38 6.65 0.38 6.97
N ARG A 39 7.60 1.30 7.12
CA ARG A 39 7.60 2.26 8.22
C ARG A 39 6.37 3.17 8.20
N SER A 40 6.03 3.72 7.04
CA SER A 40 4.84 4.58 6.91
C SER A 40 3.55 3.80 7.18
N THR A 41 3.45 2.58 6.69
CA THR A 41 2.28 1.74 6.91
C THR A 41 2.08 1.48 8.41
N ALA A 42 3.15 1.15 9.12
CA ALA A 42 3.08 0.96 10.58
C ALA A 42 2.70 2.26 11.30
N ALA A 43 3.32 3.38 10.90
CA ALA A 43 3.10 4.67 11.55
C ALA A 43 1.66 5.16 11.43
N PHE A 44 0.98 4.84 10.33
CA PHE A 44 -0.36 5.34 10.05
C PHE A 44 -1.47 4.27 10.22
N GLY A 45 -1.15 3.20 10.94
CA GLY A 45 -2.18 2.22 11.33
C GLY A 45 -2.55 1.20 10.25
N GLY A 46 -1.72 1.03 9.24
CA GLY A 46 -1.91 -0.03 8.24
C GLY A 46 -1.62 -1.41 8.84
N HIS A 47 -2.13 -2.44 8.19
CA HIS A 47 -2.07 -3.81 8.71
C HIS A 47 -0.99 -4.66 8.06
N GLY A 48 -0.43 -4.20 6.96
CA GLY A 48 0.67 -4.89 6.33
C GLY A 48 0.99 -4.38 4.94
N VAL A 49 2.11 -4.88 4.40
CA VAL A 49 2.60 -4.56 3.07
C VAL A 49 2.73 -5.85 2.29
N VAL A 50 2.27 -5.86 1.04
CA VAL A 50 2.38 -7.00 0.13
C VAL A 50 3.36 -6.67 -0.97
N ILE A 51 4.31 -7.57 -1.19
CA ILE A 51 5.26 -7.48 -2.31
C ILE A 51 5.11 -8.71 -3.21
N PRO A 52 5.40 -8.60 -4.52
CA PRO A 52 5.45 -9.77 -5.37
C PRO A 52 6.67 -10.62 -5.03
N GLU A 53 6.55 -11.92 -5.26
CA GLU A 53 7.62 -12.87 -5.02
C GLU A 53 8.82 -12.63 -5.94
N ARG A 54 8.55 -12.15 -7.15
CA ARG A 54 9.59 -11.90 -8.17
C ARG A 54 9.59 -10.44 -8.60
N ARG A 55 10.76 -9.97 -9.07
CA ARG A 55 10.94 -8.62 -9.61
C ARG A 55 10.56 -7.53 -8.61
N SER A 56 10.91 -7.76 -7.34
CA SER A 56 10.66 -6.77 -6.30
C SER A 56 11.82 -6.74 -5.32
N ALA A 57 11.88 -5.67 -4.55
CA ALA A 57 12.74 -5.61 -3.38
C ALA A 57 12.30 -6.70 -2.39
N SER A 58 13.24 -7.19 -1.60
CA SER A 58 12.96 -8.13 -0.52
C SER A 58 13.39 -7.52 0.82
N MET A 59 12.98 -8.13 1.92
CA MET A 59 13.34 -7.67 3.26
C MET A 59 14.81 -7.97 3.55
N THR A 60 15.69 -7.21 2.89
CA THR A 60 17.13 -7.25 3.07
C THR A 60 17.53 -6.46 4.32
N ALA A 61 18.82 -6.48 4.65
CA ALA A 61 19.37 -5.64 5.73
C ALA A 61 19.10 -4.15 5.49
N VAL A 62 19.15 -3.70 4.21
CA VAL A 62 18.85 -2.30 3.86
C VAL A 62 17.39 -1.97 4.13
N ALA A 63 16.46 -2.82 3.69
CA ALA A 63 15.04 -2.61 3.92
C ALA A 63 14.71 -2.66 5.41
N TRP A 64 15.33 -3.57 6.13
CA TRP A 64 15.17 -3.68 7.58
C TRP A 64 15.59 -2.40 8.30
N ARG A 65 16.77 -1.85 7.96
CA ARG A 65 17.24 -0.60 8.55
C ARG A 65 16.36 0.59 8.17
N THR A 66 15.95 0.69 6.91
CA THR A 66 15.11 1.79 6.44
C THR A 66 13.72 1.75 7.07
N SER A 67 13.23 0.57 7.44
CA SER A 67 11.98 0.44 8.17
C SER A 67 12.09 0.90 9.63
N ALA A 68 13.28 1.23 10.10
CA ALA A 68 13.56 1.57 11.50
C ALA A 68 13.09 0.47 12.48
N GLY A 69 13.21 -0.78 12.06
CA GLY A 69 12.82 -1.93 12.87
C GLY A 69 11.32 -2.23 12.89
N THR A 70 10.49 -1.44 12.21
CA THR A 70 9.03 -1.67 12.21
C THR A 70 8.66 -2.96 11.50
N ALA A 71 9.50 -3.49 10.60
CA ALA A 71 9.28 -4.76 9.95
C ALA A 71 9.21 -5.94 10.94
N ALA A 72 9.73 -5.77 12.16
CA ALA A 72 9.60 -6.77 13.21
C ALA A 72 8.18 -6.84 13.77
N ARG A 73 7.40 -5.77 13.63
CA ARG A 73 6.04 -5.66 14.18
C ARG A 73 4.95 -5.64 13.13
N LEU A 74 5.24 -5.01 11.99
CA LEU A 74 4.31 -4.98 10.86
C LEU A 74 4.64 -6.13 9.92
N ARG A 75 3.62 -6.91 9.56
CA ARG A 75 3.83 -8.05 8.67
C ARG A 75 4.03 -7.58 7.23
N VAL A 76 5.01 -8.19 6.57
CA VAL A 76 5.20 -8.09 5.14
C VAL A 76 4.83 -9.44 4.53
N ALA A 77 3.89 -9.43 3.61
CA ALA A 77 3.44 -10.62 2.90
C ALA A 77 4.04 -10.66 1.50
N ARG A 78 4.22 -11.87 1.00
CA ARG A 78 4.75 -12.08 -0.34
C ARG A 78 3.72 -12.82 -1.18
N ALA A 79 3.36 -12.24 -2.32
CA ALA A 79 2.36 -12.77 -3.22
C ALA A 79 3.02 -13.45 -4.41
N THR A 80 2.57 -14.66 -4.73
CA THR A 80 3.00 -15.37 -5.95
C THR A 80 2.48 -14.65 -7.19
N ASN A 81 1.27 -14.08 -7.11
CA ASN A 81 0.63 -13.36 -8.21
C ASN A 81 -0.15 -12.17 -7.64
N LEU A 82 0.32 -10.95 -7.90
CA LEU A 82 -0.31 -9.74 -7.37
C LEU A 82 -1.74 -9.56 -7.83
N THR A 83 -2.03 -9.85 -9.09
CA THR A 83 -3.39 -9.70 -9.63
C THR A 83 -4.37 -10.60 -8.90
N ARG A 84 -4.01 -11.86 -8.68
CA ARG A 84 -4.86 -12.79 -7.92
C ARG A 84 -5.03 -12.36 -6.48
N THR A 85 -3.97 -11.84 -5.86
CA THR A 85 -4.03 -11.34 -4.48
C THR A 85 -4.99 -10.16 -4.38
N ILE A 86 -4.92 -9.22 -5.32
CA ILE A 86 -5.81 -8.06 -5.36
C ILE A 86 -7.26 -8.51 -5.57
N GLN A 87 -7.49 -9.46 -6.46
CA GLN A 87 -8.82 -10.03 -6.69
C GLN A 87 -9.37 -10.69 -5.42
N ALA A 88 -8.53 -11.40 -4.68
CA ALA A 88 -8.92 -12.01 -3.42
C ALA A 88 -9.29 -10.96 -2.37
N TYR A 89 -8.54 -9.88 -2.28
CA TYR A 89 -8.86 -8.76 -1.39
C TYR A 89 -10.18 -8.09 -1.77
N ALA A 90 -10.44 -7.92 -3.06
CA ALA A 90 -11.70 -7.37 -3.54
C ALA A 90 -12.88 -8.26 -3.13
N LYS A 91 -12.74 -9.57 -3.25
CA LYS A 91 -13.77 -10.53 -2.80
C LYS A 91 -13.97 -10.50 -1.29
N ALA A 92 -12.93 -10.19 -0.54
CA ALA A 92 -13.01 -10.04 0.91
C ALA A 92 -13.65 -8.72 1.36
N GLY A 93 -14.05 -7.87 0.41
CA GLY A 93 -14.75 -6.62 0.69
C GLY A 93 -13.89 -5.37 0.67
N CYS A 94 -12.63 -5.47 0.23
CA CYS A 94 -11.75 -4.30 0.16
C CYS A 94 -11.95 -3.53 -1.15
N GLN A 95 -11.95 -2.21 -1.07
CA GLN A 95 -11.79 -1.35 -2.23
C GLN A 95 -10.32 -1.38 -2.66
N ILE A 96 -10.07 -1.50 -3.94
CA ILE A 96 -8.71 -1.52 -4.49
C ILE A 96 -8.44 -0.17 -5.16
N VAL A 97 -7.49 0.57 -4.61
CA VAL A 97 -7.15 1.92 -5.07
C VAL A 97 -5.71 1.93 -5.59
N GLY A 98 -5.53 2.23 -6.86
CA GLY A 98 -4.20 2.42 -7.45
C GLY A 98 -3.82 3.89 -7.47
N LEU A 99 -2.55 4.20 -7.20
CA LEU A 99 -2.04 5.57 -7.25
C LEU A 99 -1.42 5.84 -8.61
N ASP A 100 -1.91 6.85 -9.31
CA ASP A 100 -1.36 7.31 -10.58
C ASP A 100 -1.78 8.77 -10.82
N ALA A 101 -0.90 9.53 -11.45
CA ALA A 101 -1.14 10.95 -11.75
C ALA A 101 -2.35 11.18 -12.66
N GLY A 102 -2.69 10.22 -13.51
CA GLY A 102 -3.82 10.31 -14.44
C GLY A 102 -5.16 9.81 -13.90
N GLY A 103 -5.27 9.62 -12.60
CA GLY A 103 -6.49 9.04 -12.01
C GLY A 103 -7.70 9.95 -12.06
N ASP A 104 -8.90 9.35 -12.14
CA ASP A 104 -10.18 10.05 -12.14
C ASP A 104 -10.54 10.59 -10.75
N ALA A 105 -10.10 9.91 -9.70
CA ALA A 105 -10.34 10.32 -8.32
C ALA A 105 -9.14 11.07 -7.77
N THR A 106 -9.37 11.88 -6.74
CA THR A 106 -8.30 12.55 -6.01
C THR A 106 -8.31 12.12 -4.56
N LEU A 107 -7.15 12.16 -3.94
CA LEU A 107 -7.00 11.85 -2.52
C LEU A 107 -7.92 12.72 -1.65
N ASP A 108 -8.13 13.98 -2.04
CA ASP A 108 -8.96 14.92 -1.28
C ASP A 108 -10.41 14.45 -1.16
N ASN A 109 -10.90 13.71 -2.14
CA ASN A 109 -12.30 13.30 -2.22
C ASN A 109 -12.52 11.79 -2.00
N TYR A 110 -11.47 11.05 -1.65
CA TYR A 110 -11.57 9.61 -1.48
C TYR A 110 -11.82 9.24 -0.02
N ASP A 111 -12.82 8.40 0.22
CA ASP A 111 -13.11 7.90 1.58
C ASP A 111 -12.23 6.68 1.89
N GLY A 112 -11.21 6.89 2.70
CA GLY A 112 -10.27 5.86 3.14
C GLY A 112 -10.64 5.19 4.47
N THR A 113 -11.87 5.37 4.96
CA THR A 113 -12.26 4.84 6.27
C THR A 113 -12.72 3.38 6.23
N GLY A 114 -13.13 2.88 5.08
CA GLY A 114 -13.53 1.48 4.92
C GLY A 114 -12.35 0.55 4.64
N PRO A 115 -12.63 -0.74 4.39
CA PRO A 115 -11.60 -1.68 3.98
C PRO A 115 -10.98 -1.23 2.65
N VAL A 116 -9.67 -1.00 2.63
CA VAL A 116 -8.99 -0.47 1.45
C VAL A 116 -7.61 -1.08 1.28
N VAL A 117 -7.28 -1.36 0.03
CA VAL A 117 -5.95 -1.78 -0.41
C VAL A 117 -5.40 -0.69 -1.33
N VAL A 118 -4.26 -0.13 -0.97
CA VAL A 118 -3.58 0.92 -1.73
C VAL A 118 -2.48 0.28 -2.55
N VAL A 119 -2.54 0.42 -3.87
CA VAL A 119 -1.54 -0.13 -4.79
C VAL A 119 -0.63 0.99 -5.25
N VAL A 120 0.67 0.82 -5.01
CA VAL A 120 1.69 1.81 -5.32
C VAL A 120 2.69 1.22 -6.30
N GLY A 121 2.91 1.89 -7.41
CA GLY A 121 3.91 1.51 -8.41
C GLY A 121 5.18 2.34 -8.30
N SER A 122 6.21 1.95 -9.03
CA SER A 122 7.46 2.70 -9.07
C SER A 122 7.28 4.04 -9.77
N GLU A 123 8.16 4.98 -9.45
CA GLU A 123 8.16 6.31 -10.04
C GLU A 123 8.33 6.27 -11.57
N GLY A 124 9.16 5.36 -12.09
CA GLY A 124 9.42 5.26 -13.52
C GLY A 124 8.39 4.44 -14.28
N LYS A 125 8.02 3.27 -13.75
CA LYS A 125 7.13 2.33 -14.45
C LYS A 125 5.67 2.46 -14.03
N GLY A 126 5.39 3.02 -12.85
CA GLY A 126 4.07 3.04 -12.28
C GLY A 126 3.56 1.65 -11.95
N ILE A 127 2.24 1.50 -11.90
CA ILE A 127 1.57 0.22 -11.69
C ILE A 127 1.54 -0.54 -13.01
N SER A 128 1.79 -1.85 -12.99
CA SER A 128 1.67 -2.68 -14.19
C SER A 128 0.23 -2.65 -14.73
N ARG A 129 0.09 -2.84 -16.05
CA ARG A 129 -1.21 -2.73 -16.71
C ARG A 129 -2.26 -3.67 -16.12
N LEU A 130 -1.91 -4.92 -15.93
CA LEU A 130 -2.87 -5.92 -15.42
C LEU A 130 -3.31 -5.62 -13.98
N VAL A 131 -2.39 -5.16 -13.14
CA VAL A 131 -2.70 -4.75 -11.78
C VAL A 131 -3.61 -3.52 -11.80
N SER A 132 -3.29 -2.54 -12.64
CA SER A 132 -4.10 -1.32 -12.81
C SER A 132 -5.53 -1.64 -13.24
N GLU A 133 -5.70 -2.56 -14.18
CA GLU A 133 -7.03 -2.99 -14.67
C GLU A 133 -7.88 -3.64 -13.57
N ASN A 134 -7.27 -4.15 -12.53
CA ASN A 134 -7.96 -4.77 -11.40
C ASN A 134 -8.15 -3.82 -10.22
N CYS A 135 -7.80 -2.55 -10.36
CA CYS A 135 -8.12 -1.52 -9.37
C CYS A 135 -9.55 -1.02 -9.59
N ASP A 136 -10.28 -0.82 -8.51
CA ASP A 136 -11.63 -0.22 -8.57
C ASP A 136 -11.55 1.26 -8.91
N THR A 137 -10.50 1.92 -8.45
CA THR A 137 -10.31 3.36 -8.61
C THR A 137 -8.84 3.62 -8.82
N ILE A 138 -8.53 4.54 -9.73
CA ILE A 138 -7.21 5.12 -9.87
C ILE A 138 -7.26 6.53 -9.27
N MET A 139 -6.43 6.78 -8.29
CA MET A 139 -6.46 8.00 -7.49
C MET A 139 -5.16 8.77 -7.65
N SER A 140 -5.28 10.08 -7.83
CA SER A 140 -4.13 10.98 -7.88
C SER A 140 -3.99 11.77 -6.58
N ILE A 141 -2.76 12.15 -6.29
CA ILE A 141 -2.45 13.09 -5.21
C ILE A 141 -2.40 14.47 -5.83
N PRO A 142 -3.21 15.44 -5.37
CA PRO A 142 -3.14 16.81 -5.89
C PRO A 142 -1.74 17.39 -5.69
N MET A 143 -1.20 17.96 -6.76
CA MET A 143 0.14 18.52 -6.81
C MET A 143 0.09 19.97 -7.27
N ALA A 144 1.03 20.78 -6.81
CA ALA A 144 1.14 22.17 -7.27
C ALA A 144 1.67 22.26 -8.70
N SER A 145 2.32 21.19 -9.19
CA SER A 145 2.90 21.14 -10.53
C SER A 145 2.57 19.81 -11.19
N ASP A 146 2.13 19.86 -12.44
CA ASP A 146 1.80 18.66 -13.23
C ASP A 146 3.06 17.88 -13.68
N VAL A 147 4.22 18.51 -13.60
CA VAL A 147 5.48 17.92 -14.06
C VAL A 147 6.17 17.08 -13.02
N GLU A 148 5.79 17.26 -11.76
CA GLU A 148 6.42 16.56 -10.64
C GLU A 148 5.72 15.24 -10.35
N SER A 149 6.52 14.21 -10.06
CA SER A 149 6.02 12.97 -9.50
C SER A 149 6.67 12.74 -8.15
N LEU A 150 5.95 12.08 -7.25
CA LEU A 150 6.47 11.73 -5.94
C LEU A 150 7.18 10.38 -5.99
N ASN A 151 8.25 10.27 -5.22
CA ASN A 151 8.84 8.97 -4.92
C ASN A 151 7.75 8.04 -4.36
N ALA A 152 7.81 6.76 -4.70
CA ALA A 152 6.78 5.79 -4.33
C ALA A 152 6.53 5.73 -2.82
N SER A 153 7.58 5.72 -2.00
CA SER A 153 7.43 5.68 -0.55
C SER A 153 6.85 6.97 0.02
N VAL A 154 7.15 8.11 -0.60
CA VAL A 154 6.57 9.40 -0.22
C VAL A 154 5.08 9.42 -0.57
N ALA A 155 4.70 9.01 -1.76
CA ALA A 155 3.30 8.92 -2.18
C ALA A 155 2.51 8.01 -1.23
N CYS A 156 3.08 6.86 -0.88
CA CYS A 156 2.51 5.94 0.08
C CYS A 156 2.24 6.62 1.42
N GLY A 157 3.24 7.32 1.96
CA GLY A 157 3.12 8.04 3.24
C GLY A 157 2.05 9.12 3.21
N VAL A 158 1.95 9.89 2.12
CA VAL A 158 0.95 10.95 1.96
C VAL A 158 -0.47 10.35 2.01
N VAL A 159 -0.71 9.30 1.26
CA VAL A 159 -2.02 8.65 1.22
C VAL A 159 -2.39 8.03 2.57
N LEU A 160 -1.46 7.31 3.18
CA LEU A 160 -1.70 6.67 4.47
C LEU A 160 -1.95 7.69 5.58
N SER A 161 -1.22 8.80 5.57
CA SER A 161 -1.43 9.90 6.53
C SER A 161 -2.86 10.46 6.42
N GLU A 162 -3.33 10.70 5.20
CA GLU A 162 -4.69 11.20 4.98
C GLU A 162 -5.75 10.18 5.43
N PHE A 163 -5.56 8.90 5.10
CA PHE A 163 -6.50 7.86 5.53
C PHE A 163 -6.50 7.71 7.05
N ALA A 164 -5.34 7.81 7.69
CA ALA A 164 -5.24 7.78 9.16
C ALA A 164 -6.02 8.95 9.77
N ARG A 165 -5.89 10.16 9.21
CA ARG A 165 -6.64 11.33 9.65
C ARG A 165 -8.16 11.09 9.58
N GLN A 166 -8.62 10.59 8.44
CA GLN A 166 -10.04 10.29 8.23
C GLN A 166 -10.55 9.26 9.26
N ARG A 167 -9.76 8.22 9.51
CA ARG A 167 -10.12 7.15 10.45
C ARG A 167 -10.19 7.66 11.90
N ARG A 168 -9.27 8.56 12.30
CA ARG A 168 -9.33 9.20 13.63
C ARG A 168 -10.59 10.04 13.78
N LEU A 169 -10.97 10.81 12.76
CA LEU A 169 -12.17 11.63 12.80
C LEU A 169 -13.44 10.79 12.89
N LYS A 170 -13.49 9.69 12.16
CA LYS A 170 -14.65 8.78 12.19
C LYS A 170 -14.80 8.08 13.53
N ALA A 171 -13.69 7.82 14.23
CA ALA A 171 -13.70 7.13 15.51
C ALA A 171 -14.17 8.01 16.69
N GLN A 172 -14.27 9.31 16.48
CA GLN A 172 -14.72 10.27 17.52
C GLN A 172 -16.24 10.28 17.69
#